data_ebe431a36e227ece68bcb73d93f4011a
#
_entry.id   ebe431a36e227ece68bcb73d93f4011a
#
_cell.length_a   1.000
_cell.length_b   1.000
_cell.length_c   1.000
_cell.angle_alpha   90.00
_cell.angle_beta   90.00
_cell.angle_gamma   90.00
#
_symmetry.space_group_name_H-M   'P 1'
#
loop_
_entity.id
_entity.type
_entity.pdbx_description
1 polymer ?
#
loop_
_entity_poly.entity_id
_entity_poly.type
_entity_poly.pdbx_seq_one_letter_code
_entity_poly.pdbx_strand_id
1 'polypeptide(L)'
;IVLMVVSVVCAFLSPWSLILGIPLILISLVVIIEPLRMSFISRPAYKALADAMPSISPTEREALDSGTSWWEKELFMGAPNWETFNSYPYPKLSLEEQAFLDNEVETLCSMLDEWEIHEQKALPDHVWQYIKEHGFLGLIIPKEYGGRAFSSFAQSRVMSKIASRSLTTAVSCMVPNSLGPGELLLHYGTEEQKNRYLPGLARGEEIPCFGLTSPEAGSDAGAIPDTGVVCYGQFEGQEVLGLRMNFSKRWITLAPIATVVGLAFKMYDPDHLLGEQTEYGITCALLPASHEGVIVGPR
;
A
#
# COMPACT_ATOMS: atom_id res chain seq x y z
N ILE A 1 27.74 -27.57 -2.81
CA ILE A 1 27.79 -29.05 -2.81
C ILE A 1 28.35 -29.56 -4.14
N VAL A 2 27.75 -29.22 -5.29
CA VAL A 2 28.21 -29.71 -6.63
C VAL A 2 29.69 -29.40 -6.87
N LEU A 3 30.12 -28.15 -6.66
CA LEU A 3 31.54 -27.74 -6.83
C LEU A 3 32.47 -28.51 -5.89
N MET A 4 32.05 -28.79 -4.67
CA MET A 4 32.82 -29.57 -3.70
C MET A 4 32.99 -31.02 -4.15
N VAL A 5 31.92 -31.66 -4.66
CA VAL A 5 31.97 -33.03 -5.20
C VAL A 5 32.87 -33.10 -6.43
N VAL A 6 32.73 -32.14 -7.36
CA VAL A 6 33.57 -32.05 -8.54
C VAL A 6 35.05 -31.87 -8.17
N SER A 7 35.36 -30.98 -7.19
CA SER A 7 36.73 -30.77 -6.73
C SER A 7 37.35 -32.05 -6.13
N VAL A 8 36.59 -32.82 -5.35
CA VAL A 8 37.02 -34.11 -4.81
C VAL A 8 37.30 -35.15 -5.93
N VAL A 9 36.37 -35.27 -6.88
CA VAL A 9 36.52 -36.18 -8.02
C VAL A 9 37.77 -35.82 -8.87
N CYS A 10 37.96 -34.53 -9.15
CA CYS A 10 39.13 -34.07 -9.90
C CYS A 10 40.46 -34.35 -9.16
N ALA A 11 40.46 -34.29 -7.82
CA ALA A 11 41.64 -34.58 -7.02
C ALA A 11 42.16 -36.03 -7.21
N PHE A 12 41.24 -36.97 -7.48
CA PHE A 12 41.59 -38.37 -7.79
C PHE A 12 42.15 -38.53 -9.21
N LEU A 13 41.90 -37.62 -10.11
CA LEU A 13 42.32 -37.69 -11.52
C LEU A 13 43.70 -37.06 -11.76
N SER A 14 44.11 -36.06 -10.98
CA SER A 14 45.41 -35.38 -11.12
C SER A 14 45.83 -34.68 -9.82
N PRO A 15 47.07 -34.89 -9.32
CA PRO A 15 47.59 -34.19 -8.14
C PRO A 15 47.58 -32.65 -8.27
N TRP A 16 47.70 -32.11 -9.47
CA TRP A 16 47.69 -30.69 -9.77
C TRP A 16 46.33 -30.05 -9.53
N SER A 17 45.25 -30.83 -9.62
CA SER A 17 43.89 -30.36 -9.31
C SER A 17 43.67 -30.02 -7.82
N LEU A 18 44.52 -30.53 -6.94
CA LEU A 18 44.49 -30.19 -5.50
C LEU A 18 44.84 -28.72 -5.24
N ILE A 19 45.67 -28.11 -6.08
CA ILE A 19 46.03 -26.70 -5.92
C ILE A 19 44.83 -25.79 -6.01
N LEU A 20 43.85 -26.07 -6.88
CA LEU A 20 42.59 -25.35 -6.99
C LEU A 20 41.47 -25.99 -6.19
N GLY A 21 41.49 -27.32 -6.04
CA GLY A 21 40.46 -28.09 -5.36
C GLY A 21 40.40 -27.79 -3.84
N ILE A 22 41.54 -27.68 -3.17
CA ILE A 22 41.60 -27.39 -1.72
C ILE A 22 40.98 -26.02 -1.39
N PRO A 23 41.38 -24.90 -2.08
CA PRO A 23 40.73 -23.63 -1.85
C PRO A 23 39.20 -23.64 -2.11
N LEU A 24 38.76 -24.31 -3.17
CA LEU A 24 37.33 -24.43 -3.49
C LEU A 24 36.57 -25.21 -2.42
N ILE A 25 37.15 -26.29 -1.89
CA ILE A 25 36.57 -27.05 -0.78
C ILE A 25 36.47 -26.18 0.47
N LEU A 26 37.53 -25.45 0.82
CA LEU A 26 37.54 -24.58 1.99
C LEU A 26 36.49 -23.46 1.88
N ILE A 27 36.39 -22.80 0.73
CA ILE A 27 35.38 -21.79 0.46
C ILE A 27 33.98 -22.41 0.55
N SER A 28 33.78 -23.59 -0.05
CA SER A 28 32.50 -24.29 0.02
C SER A 28 32.10 -24.67 1.43
N LEU A 29 33.06 -25.10 2.27
CA LEU A 29 32.81 -25.37 3.68
C LEU A 29 32.40 -24.11 4.44
N VAL A 30 33.07 -22.99 4.21
CA VAL A 30 32.69 -21.71 4.83
C VAL A 30 31.28 -21.28 4.42
N VAL A 31 30.88 -21.51 3.17
CA VAL A 31 29.54 -21.11 2.67
C VAL A 31 28.46 -22.09 3.17
N ILE A 32 28.73 -23.39 3.20
CA ILE A 32 27.73 -24.42 3.53
C ILE A 32 27.52 -24.55 5.04
N ILE A 33 28.62 -24.50 5.82
CA ILE A 33 28.54 -24.65 7.27
C ILE A 33 28.10 -23.33 7.89
N GLU A 34 26.87 -23.30 8.42
CA GLU A 34 26.24 -22.08 8.94
C GLU A 34 27.10 -21.31 9.96
N PRO A 35 27.69 -21.91 11.01
CA PRO A 35 28.54 -21.20 11.95
C PRO A 35 29.74 -20.50 11.28
N LEU A 36 30.37 -21.15 10.30
CA LEU A 36 31.50 -20.58 9.55
C LEU A 36 31.02 -19.42 8.67
N ARG A 37 29.94 -19.63 7.91
CA ARG A 37 29.31 -18.59 7.10
C ARG A 37 28.94 -17.37 7.92
N MET A 38 28.31 -17.60 9.06
CA MET A 38 27.91 -16.51 9.98
C MET A 38 29.12 -15.73 10.48
N SER A 39 30.20 -16.42 10.86
CA SER A 39 31.41 -15.78 11.41
C SER A 39 32.23 -15.04 10.36
N PHE A 40 32.45 -15.64 9.20
CA PHE A 40 33.39 -15.13 8.20
C PHE A 40 32.73 -14.28 7.10
N ILE A 41 31.44 -14.47 6.84
CA ILE A 41 30.74 -13.79 5.75
C ILE A 41 29.59 -12.93 6.26
N SER A 42 28.58 -13.57 6.89
CA SER A 42 27.31 -12.89 7.13
C SER A 42 27.41 -11.76 8.17
N ARG A 43 28.08 -12.00 9.31
CA ARG A 43 28.24 -10.96 10.35
C ARG A 43 29.11 -9.78 9.90
N PRO A 44 30.30 -9.97 9.26
CA PRO A 44 31.06 -8.86 8.74
C PRO A 44 30.33 -8.07 7.66
N ALA A 45 29.67 -8.77 6.72
CA ALA A 45 28.88 -8.13 5.67
C ALA A 45 27.69 -7.36 6.25
N TYR A 46 26.97 -7.96 7.21
CA TYR A 46 25.87 -7.28 7.91
C TYR A 46 26.35 -6.01 8.63
N LYS A 47 27.47 -6.09 9.35
CA LYS A 47 28.01 -4.94 10.06
C LYS A 47 28.39 -3.82 9.10
N ALA A 48 29.11 -4.14 8.02
CA ALA A 48 29.50 -3.16 7.01
C ALA A 48 28.26 -2.51 6.34
N LEU A 49 27.21 -3.31 6.08
CA LEU A 49 25.97 -2.81 5.51
C LEU A 49 25.19 -1.93 6.51
N ALA A 50 25.10 -2.37 7.77
CA ALA A 50 24.42 -1.62 8.82
C ALA A 50 25.08 -0.26 9.09
N ASP A 51 26.41 -0.21 9.06
CA ASP A 51 27.19 1.03 9.22
C ASP A 51 27.01 1.99 8.03
N ALA A 52 26.67 1.46 6.84
CA ALA A 52 26.44 2.23 5.62
C ALA A 52 24.97 2.67 5.41
N MET A 53 24.05 2.08 6.17
CA MET A 53 22.63 2.43 6.04
C MET A 53 22.34 3.80 6.66
N PRO A 54 21.45 4.59 6.03
CA PRO A 54 20.98 5.83 6.63
C PRO A 54 20.26 5.55 7.96
N SER A 55 20.26 6.51 8.85
CA SER A 55 19.53 6.41 10.12
C SER A 55 18.03 6.33 9.84
N ILE A 56 17.38 5.37 10.47
CA ILE A 56 15.92 5.23 10.44
C ILE A 56 15.30 6.41 11.19
N SER A 57 14.31 7.07 10.58
CA SER A 57 13.57 8.15 11.21
C SER A 57 12.75 7.66 12.43
N PRO A 58 12.37 8.52 13.37
CA PRO A 58 11.51 8.13 14.48
C PRO A 58 10.20 7.48 14.04
N THR A 59 9.55 8.02 13.00
CA THR A 59 8.30 7.48 12.43
C THR A 59 8.48 6.10 11.83
N GLU A 60 9.56 5.86 11.09
CA GLU A 60 9.88 4.54 10.54
C GLU A 60 10.18 3.54 11.64
N ARG A 61 10.88 3.96 12.68
CA ARG A 61 11.16 3.12 13.84
C ARG A 61 9.87 2.72 14.56
N GLU A 62 8.98 3.67 14.79
CA GLU A 62 7.67 3.42 15.40
C GLU A 62 6.84 2.44 14.57
N ALA A 63 6.83 2.61 13.24
CA ALA A 63 6.16 1.69 12.33
C ALA A 63 6.76 0.28 12.38
N LEU A 64 8.08 0.15 12.43
CA LEU A 64 8.76 -1.15 12.55
C LEU A 64 8.53 -1.81 13.92
N ASP A 65 8.55 -1.02 14.99
CA ASP A 65 8.36 -1.51 16.36
C ASP A 65 6.91 -1.93 16.64
N SER A 66 5.93 -1.29 15.99
CA SER A 66 4.51 -1.63 16.08
C SER A 66 4.10 -2.77 15.14
N GLY A 67 4.89 -3.04 14.10
CA GLY A 67 4.61 -4.05 13.09
C GLY A 67 4.77 -5.47 13.61
N THR A 68 3.81 -6.33 13.27
CA THR A 68 3.93 -7.78 13.44
C THR A 68 4.27 -8.41 12.11
N SER A 69 5.33 -9.21 12.08
CA SER A 69 5.63 -10.02 10.90
C SER A 69 4.88 -11.34 10.98
N TRP A 70 4.20 -11.69 9.91
CA TRP A 70 3.50 -12.97 9.76
C TRP A 70 4.43 -14.02 9.12
N TRP A 71 3.88 -15.06 8.51
CA TRP A 71 4.64 -16.16 7.91
C TRP A 71 5.60 -15.71 6.79
N GLU A 72 5.32 -14.63 6.07
CA GLU A 72 6.20 -14.08 5.03
C GLU A 72 7.62 -13.75 5.53
N LYS A 73 7.81 -13.51 6.81
CA LYS A 73 9.15 -13.37 7.42
C LYS A 73 10.04 -14.57 7.12
N GLU A 74 9.48 -15.78 7.15
CA GLU A 74 10.21 -17.01 6.92
C GLU A 74 10.69 -17.15 5.47
N LEU A 75 9.94 -16.59 4.49
CA LEU A 75 10.39 -16.47 3.09
C LEU A 75 11.68 -15.65 3.00
N PHE A 76 11.68 -14.47 3.62
CA PHE A 76 12.87 -13.59 3.62
C PHE A 76 14.04 -14.21 4.39
N MET A 77 13.79 -15.04 5.38
CA MET A 77 14.82 -15.82 6.07
C MET A 77 15.36 -17.00 5.24
N GLY A 78 14.74 -17.35 4.13
CA GLY A 78 15.13 -18.45 3.25
C GLY A 78 14.83 -19.85 3.80
N ALA A 79 14.01 -19.95 4.83
CA ALA A 79 13.63 -21.20 5.48
C ALA A 79 12.14 -21.25 5.81
N PRO A 80 11.23 -21.17 4.81
CA PRO A 80 9.80 -21.11 5.06
C PRO A 80 9.27 -22.44 5.60
N ASN A 81 8.48 -22.39 6.66
CA ASN A 81 7.76 -23.52 7.19
C ASN A 81 6.43 -23.68 6.43
N TRP A 82 6.43 -24.53 5.42
CA TRP A 82 5.25 -24.80 4.60
C TRP A 82 4.14 -25.53 5.35
N GLU A 83 4.48 -26.30 6.40
CA GLU A 83 3.49 -26.97 7.24
C GLU A 83 2.66 -25.92 8.02
N THR A 84 3.34 -24.95 8.61
CA THR A 84 2.67 -23.81 9.26
C THR A 84 1.79 -23.06 8.27
N PHE A 85 2.29 -22.72 7.07
CA PHE A 85 1.51 -22.05 6.04
C PHE A 85 0.23 -22.83 5.68
N ASN A 86 0.36 -24.13 5.43
CA ASN A 86 -0.77 -24.98 5.06
C ASN A 86 -1.75 -25.25 6.23
N SER A 87 -1.35 -24.98 7.47
CA SER A 87 -2.22 -25.11 8.64
C SER A 87 -3.22 -23.96 8.81
N TYR A 88 -3.00 -22.82 8.16
CA TYR A 88 -3.93 -21.69 8.22
C TYR A 88 -5.26 -22.08 7.56
N PRO A 89 -6.40 -21.71 8.20
CA PRO A 89 -7.71 -22.01 7.63
C PRO A 89 -7.91 -21.19 6.35
N TYR A 90 -8.31 -21.88 5.27
CA TYR A 90 -8.63 -21.20 4.02
C TYR A 90 -9.90 -20.34 4.21
N PRO A 91 -9.85 -19.04 3.91
CA PRO A 91 -11.00 -18.15 4.07
C PRO A 91 -12.13 -18.57 3.13
N LYS A 92 -13.37 -18.40 3.57
CA LYS A 92 -14.58 -18.70 2.80
C LYS A 92 -15.42 -17.44 2.68
N LEU A 93 -16.07 -17.29 1.54
CA LEU A 93 -17.08 -16.24 1.34
C LEU A 93 -18.33 -16.58 2.15
N SER A 94 -18.96 -15.56 2.71
CA SER A 94 -20.32 -15.64 3.24
C SER A 94 -21.33 -15.83 2.08
N LEU A 95 -22.56 -16.19 2.39
CA LEU A 95 -23.60 -16.33 1.35
C LEU A 95 -23.89 -14.99 0.64
N GLU A 96 -23.83 -13.88 1.36
CA GLU A 96 -24.02 -12.54 0.79
C GLU A 96 -22.86 -12.17 -0.14
N GLU A 97 -21.61 -12.42 0.27
CA GLU A 97 -20.41 -12.15 -0.54
C GLU A 97 -20.39 -13.01 -1.81
N GLN A 98 -20.76 -14.29 -1.69
CA GLN A 98 -20.85 -15.19 -2.83
C GLN A 98 -21.96 -14.75 -3.80
N ALA A 99 -23.14 -14.40 -3.29
CA ALA A 99 -24.23 -13.92 -4.11
C ALA A 99 -23.86 -12.64 -4.87
N PHE A 100 -23.16 -11.70 -4.23
CA PHE A 100 -22.67 -10.50 -4.88
C PHE A 100 -21.69 -10.81 -6.01
N LEU A 101 -20.77 -11.76 -5.76
CA LEU A 101 -19.81 -12.20 -6.77
C LEU A 101 -20.50 -12.87 -7.99
N ASP A 102 -21.56 -13.63 -7.76
CA ASP A 102 -22.26 -14.40 -8.79
C ASP A 102 -23.29 -13.57 -9.58
N ASN A 103 -23.82 -12.49 -9.00
CA ASN A 103 -24.83 -11.66 -9.62
C ASN A 103 -24.30 -10.28 -10.02
N GLU A 104 -24.03 -9.39 -9.04
CA GLU A 104 -23.67 -8.00 -9.31
C GLU A 104 -22.33 -7.88 -10.04
N VAL A 105 -21.32 -8.66 -9.64
CA VAL A 105 -20.01 -8.65 -10.30
C VAL A 105 -20.11 -9.26 -11.70
N GLU A 106 -20.88 -10.34 -11.89
CA GLU A 106 -21.07 -10.94 -13.21
C GLU A 106 -21.78 -9.96 -14.15
N THR A 107 -22.81 -9.28 -13.66
CA THR A 107 -23.53 -8.28 -14.43
C THR A 107 -22.61 -7.13 -14.82
N LEU A 108 -21.83 -6.59 -13.87
CA LEU A 108 -20.84 -5.56 -14.17
C LEU A 108 -19.87 -6.04 -15.26
N CYS A 109 -19.31 -7.23 -15.13
CA CYS A 109 -18.38 -7.79 -16.12
C CYS A 109 -19.02 -7.92 -17.52
N SER A 110 -20.30 -8.22 -17.60
CA SER A 110 -21.03 -8.31 -18.88
C SER A 110 -21.26 -6.97 -19.58
N MET A 111 -21.23 -5.86 -18.80
CA MET A 111 -21.39 -4.50 -19.32
C MET A 111 -20.09 -3.91 -19.87
N LEU A 112 -18.93 -4.53 -19.57
CA LEU A 112 -17.63 -3.95 -19.88
C LEU A 112 -17.16 -4.28 -21.29
N ASP A 113 -16.90 -3.25 -22.08
CA ASP A 113 -16.14 -3.30 -23.32
C ASP A 113 -14.80 -2.60 -23.13
N GLU A 114 -13.72 -3.39 -22.98
CA GLU A 114 -12.39 -2.84 -22.70
C GLU A 114 -11.83 -2.02 -23.86
N TRP A 115 -12.26 -2.30 -25.10
CA TRP A 115 -11.87 -1.51 -26.25
C TRP A 115 -12.52 -0.12 -26.21
N GLU A 116 -13.82 -0.03 -25.91
CA GLU A 116 -14.51 1.24 -25.75
C GLU A 116 -13.90 2.08 -24.62
N ILE A 117 -13.63 1.45 -23.47
CA ILE A 117 -12.97 2.08 -22.30
C ILE A 117 -11.60 2.63 -22.70
N HIS A 118 -10.81 1.87 -23.47
CA HIS A 118 -9.49 2.30 -23.96
C HIS A 118 -9.57 3.50 -24.89
N GLU A 119 -10.47 3.48 -25.86
CA GLU A 119 -10.66 4.58 -26.83
C GLU A 119 -11.16 5.86 -26.15
N GLN A 120 -12.12 5.73 -25.25
CA GLN A 120 -12.70 6.87 -24.53
C GLN A 120 -11.80 7.35 -23.38
N LYS A 121 -10.82 6.54 -22.93
CA LYS A 121 -9.97 6.78 -21.73
C LYS A 121 -10.81 7.05 -20.47
N ALA A 122 -12.00 6.48 -20.40
CA ALA A 122 -12.95 6.65 -19.33
C ALA A 122 -13.91 5.46 -19.26
N LEU A 123 -14.46 5.19 -18.08
CA LEU A 123 -15.59 4.27 -17.95
C LEU A 123 -16.86 4.97 -18.47
N PRO A 124 -17.72 4.27 -19.25
CA PRO A 124 -19.01 4.78 -19.66
C PRO A 124 -19.91 5.15 -18.46
N ASP A 125 -20.76 6.16 -18.63
CA ASP A 125 -21.66 6.64 -17.58
C ASP A 125 -22.55 5.55 -16.97
N HIS A 126 -23.08 4.67 -17.81
CA HIS A 126 -23.94 3.57 -17.36
C HIS A 126 -23.18 2.55 -16.50
N VAL A 127 -21.88 2.37 -16.74
CA VAL A 127 -21.01 1.52 -15.91
C VAL A 127 -20.77 2.19 -14.56
N TRP A 128 -20.46 3.50 -14.54
CA TRP A 128 -20.34 4.27 -13.30
C TRP A 128 -21.61 4.25 -12.47
N GLN A 129 -22.76 4.43 -13.11
CA GLN A 129 -24.05 4.38 -12.44
C GLN A 129 -24.25 3.00 -11.77
N TYR A 130 -24.01 1.91 -12.50
CA TYR A 130 -24.12 0.56 -11.97
C TYR A 130 -23.17 0.33 -10.76
N ILE A 131 -21.91 0.75 -10.87
CA ILE A 131 -20.92 0.66 -9.80
C ILE A 131 -21.42 1.34 -8.53
N LYS A 132 -21.98 2.56 -8.65
CA LYS A 132 -22.51 3.33 -7.53
C LYS A 132 -23.76 2.70 -6.93
N GLU A 133 -24.75 2.40 -7.74
CA GLU A 133 -26.05 1.84 -7.32
C GLU A 133 -25.88 0.50 -6.60
N HIS A 134 -24.93 -0.32 -7.01
CA HIS A 134 -24.68 -1.63 -6.44
C HIS A 134 -23.59 -1.64 -5.34
N GLY A 135 -23.07 -0.47 -4.95
CA GLY A 135 -22.19 -0.30 -3.78
C GLY A 135 -20.79 -0.90 -3.95
N PHE A 136 -20.25 -0.95 -5.17
CA PHE A 136 -18.89 -1.42 -5.44
C PHE A 136 -17.81 -0.54 -4.80
N LEU A 137 -18.10 0.72 -4.51
CA LEU A 137 -17.15 1.65 -3.90
C LEU A 137 -17.11 1.58 -2.36
N GLY A 138 -18.08 0.89 -1.76
CA GLY A 138 -18.22 0.74 -0.32
C GLY A 138 -18.14 -0.70 0.18
N LEU A 139 -17.37 -1.57 -0.46
CA LEU A 139 -17.29 -2.99 -0.10
C LEU A 139 -16.82 -3.19 1.34
N ILE A 140 -15.78 -2.45 1.77
CA ILE A 140 -15.19 -2.55 3.11
C ILE A 140 -15.91 -1.69 4.15
N ILE A 141 -16.69 -0.69 3.72
CA ILE A 141 -17.38 0.24 4.63
C ILE A 141 -18.48 -0.51 5.38
N PRO A 142 -18.59 -0.34 6.73
CA PRO A 142 -19.61 -0.97 7.53
C PRO A 142 -21.04 -0.64 7.08
N LYS A 143 -21.96 -1.57 7.34
CA LYS A 143 -23.38 -1.42 6.98
C LYS A 143 -24.06 -0.22 7.65
N GLU A 144 -23.61 0.17 8.82
CA GLU A 144 -24.11 1.36 9.55
C GLU A 144 -23.89 2.67 8.79
N TYR A 145 -22.84 2.72 7.93
CA TYR A 145 -22.56 3.85 7.03
C TYR A 145 -23.07 3.61 5.61
N GLY A 146 -23.84 2.56 5.37
CA GLY A 146 -24.40 2.22 4.07
C GLY A 146 -23.48 1.41 3.16
N GLY A 147 -22.36 0.91 3.67
CA GLY A 147 -21.46 0.01 2.96
C GLY A 147 -21.89 -1.45 3.04
N ARG A 148 -21.06 -2.35 2.53
CA ARG A 148 -21.36 -3.78 2.48
C ARG A 148 -20.72 -4.59 3.61
N ALA A 149 -19.71 -4.05 4.30
CA ALA A 149 -18.95 -4.73 5.36
C ALA A 149 -18.37 -6.08 4.88
N PHE A 150 -17.91 -6.17 3.64
CA PHE A 150 -17.33 -7.39 3.09
C PHE A 150 -15.94 -7.65 3.66
N SER A 151 -15.59 -8.92 3.76
CA SER A 151 -14.26 -9.35 4.15
C SER A 151 -13.20 -8.96 3.11
N SER A 152 -11.93 -8.84 3.55
CA SER A 152 -10.81 -8.60 2.65
C SER A 152 -10.66 -9.70 1.60
N PHE A 153 -11.07 -10.94 1.93
CA PHE A 153 -11.10 -12.06 0.99
C PHE A 153 -12.15 -11.84 -0.10
N ALA A 154 -13.36 -11.42 0.27
CA ALA A 154 -14.42 -11.10 -0.68
C ALA A 154 -14.01 -9.94 -1.60
N GLN A 155 -13.47 -8.86 -1.03
CA GLN A 155 -12.92 -7.76 -1.81
C GLN A 155 -11.89 -8.24 -2.84
N SER A 156 -10.93 -9.06 -2.41
CA SER A 156 -9.93 -9.63 -3.32
C SER A 156 -10.55 -10.45 -4.45
N ARG A 157 -11.57 -11.27 -4.15
CA ARG A 157 -12.29 -12.07 -5.15
C ARG A 157 -13.05 -11.20 -6.14
N VAL A 158 -13.74 -10.17 -5.67
CA VAL A 158 -14.46 -9.19 -6.50
C VAL A 158 -13.48 -8.48 -7.44
N MET A 159 -12.39 -7.93 -6.89
CA MET A 159 -11.38 -7.23 -7.70
C MET A 159 -10.72 -8.15 -8.73
N SER A 160 -10.39 -9.38 -8.35
CA SER A 160 -9.80 -10.36 -9.28
C SER A 160 -10.73 -10.70 -10.44
N LYS A 161 -12.05 -10.83 -10.17
CA LYS A 161 -13.03 -11.13 -11.20
C LYS A 161 -13.21 -9.94 -12.16
N ILE A 162 -13.36 -8.71 -11.65
CA ILE A 162 -13.45 -7.51 -12.47
C ILE A 162 -12.17 -7.31 -13.30
N ALA A 163 -10.99 -7.48 -12.69
CA ALA A 163 -9.70 -7.33 -13.36
C ALA A 163 -9.50 -8.32 -14.50
N SER A 164 -10.09 -9.51 -14.42
CA SER A 164 -10.06 -10.48 -15.52
C SER A 164 -10.81 -10.01 -16.77
N ARG A 165 -11.67 -9.00 -16.63
CA ARG A 165 -12.46 -8.41 -17.74
C ARG A 165 -11.98 -7.01 -18.10
N SER A 166 -11.79 -6.12 -17.09
CA SER A 166 -11.30 -4.75 -17.26
C SER A 166 -10.44 -4.33 -16.08
N LEU A 167 -9.16 -4.08 -16.33
CA LEU A 167 -8.24 -3.58 -15.31
C LEU A 167 -8.62 -2.16 -14.88
N THR A 168 -9.05 -1.31 -15.81
CA THR A 168 -9.48 0.07 -15.53
C THR A 168 -10.63 0.08 -14.53
N THR A 169 -11.64 -0.76 -14.75
CA THR A 169 -12.79 -0.88 -13.84
C THR A 169 -12.38 -1.43 -12.48
N ALA A 170 -11.53 -2.46 -12.46
CA ALA A 170 -11.05 -3.04 -11.21
C ALA A 170 -10.30 -2.00 -10.36
N VAL A 171 -9.39 -1.23 -10.96
CA VAL A 171 -8.64 -0.18 -10.26
C VAL A 171 -9.57 0.93 -9.76
N SER A 172 -10.57 1.30 -10.56
CA SER A 172 -11.56 2.31 -10.16
C SER A 172 -12.37 1.90 -8.93
N CYS A 173 -12.69 0.61 -8.80
CA CYS A 173 -13.37 0.06 -7.61
C CYS A 173 -12.39 -0.25 -6.46
N MET A 174 -11.14 -0.62 -6.76
CA MET A 174 -10.15 -1.03 -5.77
C MET A 174 -9.69 0.14 -4.88
N VAL A 175 -9.42 1.31 -5.49
CA VAL A 175 -8.87 2.46 -4.75
C VAL A 175 -9.78 2.90 -3.60
N PRO A 176 -11.11 3.08 -3.78
CA PRO A 176 -12.01 3.38 -2.68
C PRO A 176 -12.04 2.32 -1.57
N ASN A 177 -11.79 1.07 -1.91
CA ASN A 177 -11.88 -0.08 -1.02
C ASN A 177 -10.54 -0.56 -0.42
N SER A 178 -9.43 0.14 -0.66
CA SER A 178 -8.13 -0.30 -0.13
C SER A 178 -7.33 0.85 0.48
N LEU A 179 -6.60 1.59 -0.33
CA LEU A 179 -5.70 2.66 0.13
C LEU A 179 -6.39 4.03 0.16
N GLY A 180 -7.69 4.07 0.00
CA GLY A 180 -8.45 5.32 0.01
C GLY A 180 -8.71 5.83 1.43
N PRO A 181 -9.22 7.07 1.54
CA PRO A 181 -9.61 7.65 2.82
C PRO A 181 -10.58 6.81 3.65
N GLY A 182 -11.38 5.95 3.03
CA GLY A 182 -12.39 5.14 3.71
C GLY A 182 -11.81 4.24 4.81
N GLU A 183 -10.76 3.48 4.51
CA GLU A 183 -10.13 2.59 5.49
C GLU A 183 -9.41 3.36 6.60
N LEU A 184 -8.69 4.44 6.23
CA LEU A 184 -8.03 5.29 7.21
C LEU A 184 -9.03 5.97 8.16
N LEU A 185 -10.18 6.43 7.63
CA LEU A 185 -11.26 6.99 8.45
C LEU A 185 -11.85 5.96 9.41
N LEU A 186 -12.06 4.73 8.97
CA LEU A 186 -12.59 3.66 9.83
C LEU A 186 -11.69 3.40 11.03
N HIS A 187 -10.38 3.42 10.85
CA HIS A 187 -9.43 3.11 11.91
C HIS A 187 -9.03 4.33 12.75
N TYR A 188 -8.89 5.50 12.15
CA TYR A 188 -8.26 6.67 12.78
C TYR A 188 -9.14 7.92 12.76
N GLY A 189 -10.24 7.92 12.04
CA GLY A 189 -11.15 9.07 11.96
C GLY A 189 -11.92 9.30 13.27
N THR A 190 -12.22 10.56 13.56
CA THR A 190 -13.19 10.90 14.61
C THR A 190 -14.60 10.46 14.19
N GLU A 191 -15.52 10.32 15.15
CA GLU A 191 -16.90 9.97 14.83
C GLU A 191 -17.57 11.02 13.92
N GLU A 192 -17.21 12.29 14.07
CA GLU A 192 -17.68 13.36 13.19
C GLU A 192 -17.18 13.16 11.75
N GLN A 193 -15.90 12.85 11.57
CA GLN A 193 -15.32 12.58 10.25
C GLN A 193 -15.92 11.33 9.61
N LYS A 194 -16.10 10.25 10.37
CA LYS A 194 -16.74 9.01 9.90
C LYS A 194 -18.15 9.28 9.41
N ASN A 195 -18.98 9.93 10.25
CA ASN A 195 -20.38 10.24 9.93
C ASN A 195 -20.51 11.19 8.72
N ARG A 196 -19.54 12.09 8.51
CA ARG A 196 -19.53 13.03 7.38
C ARG A 196 -19.17 12.33 6.06
N TYR A 197 -18.11 11.51 6.04
CA TYR A 197 -17.53 11.03 4.78
C TYR A 197 -17.94 9.61 4.41
N LEU A 198 -18.00 8.67 5.37
CA LEU A 198 -18.21 7.27 5.05
C LEU A 198 -19.53 6.99 4.31
N PRO A 199 -20.66 7.63 4.62
CA PRO A 199 -21.89 7.43 3.87
C PRO A 199 -21.80 7.87 2.41
N GLY A 200 -21.14 9.01 2.14
CA GLY A 200 -20.93 9.51 0.79
C GLY A 200 -19.97 8.62 -0.02
N LEU A 201 -18.91 8.13 0.63
CA LEU A 201 -17.98 7.16 0.04
C LEU A 201 -18.67 5.84 -0.30
N ALA A 202 -19.50 5.31 0.62
CA ALA A 202 -20.23 4.05 0.42
C ALA A 202 -21.18 4.10 -0.78
N ARG A 203 -21.88 5.24 -0.97
CA ARG A 203 -22.80 5.44 -2.10
C ARG A 203 -22.11 5.91 -3.38
N GLY A 204 -20.81 6.21 -3.34
CA GLY A 204 -20.08 6.78 -4.48
C GLY A 204 -20.49 8.20 -4.85
N GLU A 205 -21.11 8.94 -3.92
CA GLU A 205 -21.31 10.38 -4.00
C GLU A 205 -19.99 11.10 -3.84
N GLU A 206 -19.14 10.54 -2.95
CA GLU A 206 -17.75 10.93 -2.78
C GLU A 206 -16.83 9.90 -3.41
N ILE A 207 -15.95 10.34 -4.29
CA ILE A 207 -14.91 9.50 -4.91
C ILE A 207 -13.57 9.89 -4.32
N PRO A 208 -12.89 8.99 -3.60
CA PRO A 208 -11.64 9.31 -2.97
C PRO A 208 -10.45 9.08 -3.91
N CYS A 209 -9.38 9.85 -3.67
CA CYS A 209 -8.03 9.47 -4.08
C CYS A 209 -7.07 9.65 -2.90
N PHE A 210 -5.86 9.08 -3.00
CA PHE A 210 -4.86 9.19 -1.94
C PHE A 210 -3.54 9.74 -2.48
N GLY A 211 -3.27 11.01 -2.17
CA GLY A 211 -2.06 11.73 -2.55
C GLY A 211 -0.89 11.40 -1.62
N LEU A 212 -0.21 10.27 -1.85
CA LEU A 212 0.99 9.87 -1.13
C LEU A 212 2.25 10.16 -1.94
N THR A 213 2.36 9.61 -3.13
CA THR A 213 3.55 9.67 -3.98
C THR A 213 3.85 11.09 -4.45
N SER A 214 5.09 11.51 -4.29
CA SER A 214 5.62 12.79 -4.79
C SER A 214 6.64 12.55 -5.90
N PRO A 215 7.02 13.56 -6.72
CA PRO A 215 8.06 13.40 -7.75
C PRO A 215 9.38 12.83 -7.23
N GLU A 216 9.76 13.19 -6.00
CA GLU A 216 11.01 12.83 -5.34
C GLU A 216 10.89 11.59 -4.45
N ALA A 217 9.68 11.19 -4.07
CA ALA A 217 9.43 10.15 -3.09
C ALA A 217 8.31 9.20 -3.54
N GLY A 218 8.70 7.98 -3.92
CA GLY A 218 7.80 6.88 -4.26
C GLY A 218 7.81 5.80 -3.19
N SER A 219 8.67 4.79 -3.37
CA SER A 219 8.79 3.67 -2.42
C SER A 219 9.27 4.09 -1.04
N ASP A 220 10.10 5.13 -0.97
CA ASP A 220 10.47 5.79 0.28
C ASP A 220 9.43 6.86 0.63
N ALA A 221 8.30 6.43 1.17
CA ALA A 221 7.23 7.34 1.59
C ALA A 221 7.66 8.27 2.75
N GLY A 222 8.69 7.88 3.52
CA GLY A 222 9.27 8.71 4.57
C GLY A 222 9.96 9.97 4.05
N ALA A 223 10.41 9.95 2.80
CA ALA A 223 11.13 11.06 2.16
C ALA A 223 10.23 12.09 1.48
N ILE A 224 8.89 12.00 1.59
CA ILE A 224 7.98 12.99 0.96
C ILE A 224 8.37 14.43 1.35
N PRO A 225 8.50 15.34 0.37
CA PRO A 225 8.87 16.72 0.64
C PRO A 225 7.69 17.63 0.98
N ASP A 226 6.48 17.12 0.81
CA ASP A 226 5.24 17.89 0.98
C ASP A 226 5.05 18.30 2.44
N THR A 227 4.59 19.52 2.66
CA THR A 227 4.49 20.12 3.98
C THR A 227 3.12 20.72 4.27
N GLY A 228 2.73 20.68 5.54
CA GLY A 228 1.61 21.43 6.09
C GLY A 228 2.09 22.18 7.34
N VAL A 229 1.94 23.50 7.34
CA VAL A 229 2.33 24.34 8.47
C VAL A 229 1.07 24.83 9.18
N VAL A 230 0.98 24.55 10.47
CA VAL A 230 -0.13 25.02 11.32
C VAL A 230 -0.11 26.54 11.38
N CYS A 231 -1.21 27.18 11.11
CA CYS A 231 -1.35 28.64 11.13
C CYS A 231 -2.81 29.07 11.28
N TYR A 232 -3.02 30.30 11.69
CA TYR A 232 -4.31 30.96 11.52
C TYR A 232 -4.49 31.43 10.08
N GLY A 233 -5.69 31.30 9.55
CA GLY A 233 -6.05 31.73 8.21
C GLY A 233 -7.53 32.05 8.08
N GLN A 234 -7.93 32.68 6.97
CA GLN A 234 -9.32 32.96 6.68
C GLN A 234 -9.98 31.80 5.94
N PHE A 235 -11.07 31.29 6.48
CA PHE A 235 -11.91 30.29 5.85
C PHE A 235 -13.37 30.67 6.01
N GLU A 236 -14.10 30.77 4.90
CA GLU A 236 -15.52 31.21 4.88
C GLU A 236 -15.77 32.53 5.63
N GLY A 237 -14.81 33.43 5.57
CA GLY A 237 -14.91 34.75 6.21
C GLY A 237 -14.64 34.77 7.73
N GLN A 238 -14.19 33.66 8.29
CA GLN A 238 -13.78 33.55 9.69
C GLN A 238 -12.32 33.21 9.82
N GLU A 239 -11.66 33.77 10.86
CA GLU A 239 -10.32 33.32 11.20
C GLU A 239 -10.37 31.97 11.90
N VAL A 240 -9.71 30.95 11.31
CA VAL A 240 -9.67 29.60 11.83
C VAL A 240 -8.24 29.11 11.97
N LEU A 241 -8.01 28.22 12.91
CA LEU A 241 -6.79 27.43 12.99
C LEU A 241 -6.83 26.36 11.89
N GLY A 242 -5.80 26.30 11.06
CA GLY A 242 -5.74 25.39 9.93
C GLY A 242 -4.31 25.06 9.51
N LEU A 243 -4.16 24.56 8.30
CA LEU A 243 -2.88 24.16 7.71
C LEU A 243 -2.64 24.90 6.41
N ARG A 244 -1.49 25.55 6.31
CA ARG A 244 -0.98 26.05 5.03
C ARG A 244 -0.23 24.93 4.34
N MET A 245 -0.83 24.39 3.29
CA MET A 245 -0.34 23.21 2.58
C MET A 245 0.55 23.63 1.40
N ASN A 246 1.66 22.89 1.20
CA ASN A 246 2.46 22.96 -0.01
C ASN A 246 2.80 21.54 -0.44
N PHE A 247 2.27 21.09 -1.58
CA PHE A 247 2.44 19.73 -2.05
C PHE A 247 2.48 19.65 -3.58
N SER A 248 3.21 18.63 -4.05
CA SER A 248 3.23 18.23 -5.46
C SER A 248 3.16 16.70 -5.52
N LYS A 249 2.03 16.18 -5.92
CA LYS A 249 1.78 14.73 -5.96
C LYS A 249 1.81 14.20 -7.38
N ARG A 250 2.14 12.92 -7.56
CA ARG A 250 2.30 12.30 -8.86
C ARG A 250 1.68 10.92 -8.88
N TRP A 251 1.12 10.56 -10.02
CA TRP A 251 0.54 9.23 -10.27
C TRP A 251 -0.62 8.88 -9.32
N ILE A 252 -1.42 9.89 -8.98
CA ILE A 252 -2.53 9.70 -8.03
C ILE A 252 -3.75 9.15 -8.76
N THR A 253 -3.98 7.87 -8.57
CA THR A 253 -5.11 7.15 -9.16
C THR A 253 -6.43 7.77 -8.73
N LEU A 254 -7.35 7.94 -9.67
CA LEU A 254 -8.65 8.61 -9.54
C LEU A 254 -8.60 10.13 -9.28
N ALA A 255 -7.44 10.78 -9.13
CA ALA A 255 -7.39 12.23 -8.90
C ALA A 255 -8.22 13.05 -9.88
N PRO A 256 -8.27 12.74 -11.21
CA PRO A 256 -9.06 13.52 -12.17
C PRO A 256 -10.58 13.49 -11.95
N ILE A 257 -11.09 12.53 -11.19
CA ILE A 257 -12.51 12.34 -10.90
C ILE A 257 -12.82 12.37 -9.41
N ALA A 258 -11.80 12.55 -8.59
CA ALA A 258 -11.96 12.57 -7.13
C ALA A 258 -12.76 13.78 -6.66
N THR A 259 -13.57 13.59 -5.64
CA THR A 259 -14.24 14.65 -4.89
C THR A 259 -13.54 14.94 -3.57
N VAL A 260 -12.85 13.92 -3.03
CA VAL A 260 -12.10 13.99 -1.78
C VAL A 260 -10.68 13.49 -2.00
N VAL A 261 -9.71 14.30 -1.63
CA VAL A 261 -8.28 13.95 -1.66
C VAL A 261 -7.82 13.64 -0.25
N GLY A 262 -7.44 12.39 0.02
CA GLY A 262 -6.61 12.06 1.16
C GLY A 262 -5.16 12.47 0.83
N LEU A 263 -4.57 13.32 1.63
CA LEU A 263 -3.22 13.85 1.39
C LEU A 263 -2.30 13.47 2.53
N ALA A 264 -1.14 12.88 2.21
CA ALA A 264 -0.05 12.66 3.14
C ALA A 264 1.03 13.75 2.98
N PHE A 265 1.48 14.31 4.10
CA PHE A 265 2.45 15.40 4.15
C PHE A 265 3.17 15.42 5.51
N LYS A 266 4.28 16.15 5.62
CA LYS A 266 4.94 16.39 6.91
C LYS A 266 4.34 17.62 7.57
N MET A 267 3.87 17.47 8.81
CA MET A 267 3.24 18.56 9.56
C MET A 267 4.22 19.24 10.50
N TYR A 268 4.18 20.58 10.47
CA TYR A 268 5.01 21.47 11.29
C TYR A 268 4.14 22.49 12.03
N ASP A 269 4.50 22.76 13.28
CA ASP A 269 3.87 23.79 14.13
C ASP A 269 4.95 24.67 14.77
N PRO A 270 5.60 25.56 13.99
CA PRO A 270 6.68 26.40 14.49
C PRO A 270 6.20 27.44 15.52
N ASP A 271 4.92 27.79 15.50
CA ASP A 271 4.31 28.78 16.38
C ASP A 271 3.66 28.16 17.62
N HIS A 272 3.80 26.83 17.82
CA HIS A 272 3.26 26.08 18.97
C HIS A 272 1.74 26.26 19.19
N LEU A 273 0.98 26.32 18.10
CA LEU A 273 -0.48 26.54 18.13
C LEU A 273 -1.25 25.28 18.56
N LEU A 274 -0.66 24.08 18.39
CA LEU A 274 -1.24 22.79 18.80
C LEU A 274 -0.63 22.24 20.09
N GLY A 275 0.56 22.70 20.48
CA GLY A 275 1.26 22.19 21.66
C GLY A 275 2.77 22.44 21.64
N GLU A 276 3.53 21.66 22.39
CA GLU A 276 4.97 21.88 22.55
C GLU A 276 5.83 21.36 21.39
N GLN A 277 5.28 20.47 20.55
CA GLN A 277 6.00 19.88 19.40
C GLN A 277 6.02 20.84 18.23
N THR A 278 7.18 20.96 17.57
CA THR A 278 7.34 21.71 16.31
C THR A 278 7.21 20.85 15.08
N GLU A 279 7.43 19.52 15.19
CA GLU A 279 7.37 18.56 14.10
C GLU A 279 6.49 17.37 14.51
N TYR A 280 5.44 17.13 13.74
CA TYR A 280 4.50 16.04 13.98
C TYR A 280 4.71 14.83 13.05
N GLY A 281 5.69 14.93 12.12
CA GLY A 281 5.96 13.88 11.16
C GLY A 281 4.91 13.76 10.04
N ILE A 282 4.77 12.55 9.48
CA ILE A 282 3.83 12.29 8.40
C ILE A 282 2.41 12.29 8.96
N THR A 283 1.60 13.17 8.42
CA THR A 283 0.20 13.39 8.80
C THR A 283 -0.68 13.24 7.58
N CYS A 284 -1.94 12.85 7.78
CA CYS A 284 -2.93 12.75 6.72
C CYS A 284 -4.04 13.79 6.93
N ALA A 285 -4.49 14.41 5.85
CA ALA A 285 -5.65 15.30 5.83
C ALA A 285 -6.62 14.91 4.71
N LEU A 286 -7.89 15.27 4.88
CA LEU A 286 -8.91 15.18 3.85
C LEU A 286 -9.15 16.57 3.28
N LEU A 287 -9.01 16.70 1.96
CA LEU A 287 -9.22 17.96 1.23
C LEU A 287 -10.35 17.77 0.22
N PRO A 288 -11.30 18.72 0.12
CA PRO A 288 -12.19 18.76 -1.04
C PRO A 288 -11.37 18.95 -2.33
N ALA A 289 -11.57 18.08 -3.33
CA ALA A 289 -10.88 18.24 -4.61
C ALA A 289 -11.25 19.54 -5.34
N SER A 290 -12.39 20.13 -4.98
CA SER A 290 -12.88 21.43 -5.50
C SER A 290 -12.24 22.63 -4.83
N HIS A 291 -11.37 22.45 -3.82
CA HIS A 291 -10.67 23.56 -3.18
C HIS A 291 -9.78 24.27 -4.19
N GLU A 292 -9.81 25.62 -4.22
CA GLU A 292 -9.09 26.44 -5.20
C GLU A 292 -7.56 26.19 -5.25
N GLY A 293 -6.97 25.77 -4.12
CA GLY A 293 -5.57 25.41 -4.02
C GLY A 293 -5.24 24.00 -4.52
N VAL A 294 -6.23 23.19 -4.90
CA VAL A 294 -6.04 21.82 -5.42
C VAL A 294 -6.11 21.86 -6.95
N ILE A 295 -4.95 21.72 -7.59
CA ILE A 295 -4.85 21.73 -9.06
C ILE A 295 -4.54 20.31 -9.53
N VAL A 296 -5.48 19.72 -10.25
CA VAL A 296 -5.28 18.41 -10.89
C VAL A 296 -4.69 18.63 -12.29
N GLY A 297 -3.51 18.04 -12.52
CA GLY A 297 -2.82 18.13 -13.81
C GLY A 297 -3.49 17.30 -14.92
N PRO A 298 -2.92 17.33 -16.14
CA PRO A 298 -3.41 16.53 -17.25
C PRO A 298 -3.25 15.04 -16.97
N ARG A 299 -4.12 14.23 -17.59
CA ARG A 299 -4.09 12.76 -17.55
C ARG A 299 -2.90 12.20 -18.35
#